data_ee8364a45dfd8cf82b046a7b4853c4ab
#
_entry.id   ee8364a45dfd8cf82b046a7b4853c4ab
#
_cell.length_a   1.000
_cell.length_b   1.000
_cell.length_c   1.000
_cell.angle_alpha   90.00
_cell.angle_beta   90.00
_cell.angle_gamma   90.00
#
_symmetry.space_group_name_H-M   'P 1'
#
loop_
_entity.id
_entity.type
_entity.pdbx_description
1 polymer ?
#
loop_
_entity_poly.entity_id
_entity_poly.type
_entity_poly.pdbx_seq_one_letter_code
_entity_poly.pdbx_strand_id
1 'polypeptide(L)'
;RYEDALHYLSEALGYVNRHHEKYYHCTDTMDRLRPYVPMATTSIELEWINDDGIKSVPEWIARFREQLSVTYAALGMKPQSDYNRNIYLDILDYTRQDKELESRYNALEKESEALNGLLVVVVIGIVVLIILFWILNKRWRVRNALYIDKLKRTLEICRKITASVPIDAGEIED
;
A
#
# COMPACT_ATOMS: atom_id res chain seq x y z
N ARG A 1 27.17 42.64 3.88
CA ARG A 1 26.20 41.80 3.15
C ARG A 1 26.18 40.33 3.60
N TYR A 2 27.30 39.57 3.62
CA TYR A 2 27.34 38.20 4.15
C TYR A 2 27.40 38.15 5.65
N GLU A 3 28.04 39.12 6.30
CA GLU A 3 28.00 39.27 7.75
C GLU A 3 26.59 39.57 8.25
N ASP A 4 25.85 40.42 7.56
CA ASP A 4 24.46 40.71 7.89
C ASP A 4 23.58 39.44 7.70
N ALA A 5 23.83 38.67 6.63
CA ALA A 5 23.13 37.40 6.42
C ALA A 5 23.41 36.41 7.56
N LEU A 6 24.68 36.30 8.02
CA LEU A 6 25.03 35.44 9.15
C LEU A 6 24.36 35.89 10.45
N HIS A 7 24.27 37.21 10.67
CA HIS A 7 23.55 37.76 11.81
C HIS A 7 22.06 37.33 11.80
N TYR A 8 21.36 37.56 10.69
CA TYR A 8 19.93 37.18 10.56
C TYR A 8 19.72 35.68 10.66
N LEU A 9 20.60 34.86 10.08
CA LEU A 9 20.54 33.41 10.18
C LEU A 9 20.77 32.95 11.64
N SER A 10 21.68 33.56 12.36
CA SER A 10 21.91 33.27 13.80
C SER A 10 20.71 33.68 14.66
N GLU A 11 20.07 34.78 14.35
CA GLU A 11 18.86 35.23 15.03
C GLU A 11 17.69 34.28 14.75
N ALA A 12 17.54 33.84 13.51
CA ALA A 12 16.53 32.83 13.13
C ALA A 12 16.72 31.51 13.88
N LEU A 13 17.95 31.01 14.03
CA LEU A 13 18.23 29.86 14.92
C LEU A 13 17.79 30.10 16.35
N GLY A 14 18.01 31.30 16.88
CA GLY A 14 17.53 31.67 18.19
C GLY A 14 15.99 31.61 18.33
N TYR A 15 15.24 31.97 17.28
CA TYR A 15 13.79 31.84 17.28
C TYR A 15 13.35 30.36 17.22
N VAL A 16 14.00 29.54 16.41
CA VAL A 16 13.72 28.10 16.32
C VAL A 16 13.98 27.42 17.67
N ASN A 17 15.11 27.68 18.30
CA ASN A 17 15.45 27.14 19.61
C ASN A 17 14.41 27.54 20.69
N ARG A 18 14.02 28.82 20.75
CA ARG A 18 12.97 29.28 21.68
C ARG A 18 11.64 28.64 21.46
N HIS A 19 11.27 28.43 20.20
CA HIS A 19 10.06 27.69 19.85
C HIS A 19 10.15 26.24 20.36
N HIS A 20 11.27 25.59 20.12
CA HIS A 20 11.51 24.23 20.54
C HIS A 20 11.44 24.08 22.07
N GLU A 21 12.11 24.93 22.82
CA GLU A 21 12.03 24.97 24.30
C GLU A 21 10.61 25.16 24.81
N LYS A 22 9.84 26.03 24.17
CA LYS A 22 8.49 26.36 24.62
C LYS A 22 7.49 25.20 24.39
N TYR A 23 7.59 24.51 23.29
CA TYR A 23 6.59 23.52 22.86
C TYR A 23 6.99 22.07 23.13
N TYR A 24 8.30 21.78 23.19
CA TYR A 24 8.82 20.43 23.39
C TYR A 24 9.57 20.21 24.71
N HIS A 25 9.57 21.24 25.57
CA HIS A 25 10.15 21.20 26.92
C HIS A 25 11.61 20.74 26.97
N CYS A 26 12.39 20.98 25.94
CA CYS A 26 13.81 20.68 25.92
C CYS A 26 14.55 21.68 26.81
N THR A 27 15.05 21.21 27.94
CA THR A 27 15.77 22.02 28.91
C THR A 27 17.30 21.95 28.79
N ASP A 28 17.79 20.97 28.01
CA ASP A 28 19.24 20.79 27.85
C ASP A 28 19.77 21.77 26.81
N THR A 29 20.89 22.41 27.16
CA THR A 29 21.62 23.32 26.25
C THR A 29 22.28 22.56 25.08
N MET A 30 22.41 21.23 25.19
CA MET A 30 22.96 20.38 24.14
C MET A 30 21.97 20.15 22.99
N ASP A 31 20.64 20.23 23.26
CA ASP A 31 19.58 20.03 22.28
C ASP A 31 19.27 21.27 21.42
N ARG A 32 20.09 22.31 21.53
CA ARG A 32 19.92 23.55 20.78
C ARG A 32 20.67 23.53 19.46
N LEU A 33 20.01 23.96 18.40
CA LEU A 33 20.65 24.21 17.12
C LEU A 33 21.65 25.33 17.23
N ARG A 34 22.90 25.10 16.80
CA ARG A 34 23.98 26.06 16.81
C ARG A 34 24.52 26.28 15.40
N PRO A 35 24.95 27.49 15.03
CA PRO A 35 25.55 27.77 13.73
C PRO A 35 26.78 26.91 13.44
N TYR A 36 27.53 26.54 14.47
CA TYR A 36 28.71 25.69 14.39
C TYR A 36 28.97 24.97 15.71
N VAL A 37 29.30 23.70 15.66
CA VAL A 37 29.78 22.91 16.81
C VAL A 37 31.08 22.21 16.41
N PRO A 38 32.20 22.54 17.05
CA PRO A 38 33.45 21.86 16.79
C PRO A 38 33.36 20.38 17.23
N MET A 39 33.82 19.46 16.38
CA MET A 39 33.89 18.02 16.66
C MET A 39 32.53 17.35 16.95
N ALA A 40 31.40 17.86 16.42
CA ALA A 40 30.13 17.19 16.54
C ALA A 40 30.17 15.88 15.76
N THR A 41 29.79 14.77 16.42
CA THR A 41 29.69 13.42 15.83
C THR A 41 28.29 13.10 15.32
N THR A 42 27.28 13.76 15.86
CA THR A 42 25.86 13.59 15.48
C THR A 42 25.24 14.97 15.27
N SER A 43 24.26 15.03 14.33
CA SER A 43 23.51 16.26 14.12
C SER A 43 22.22 16.21 14.96
N ILE A 44 22.02 17.22 15.77
CA ILE A 44 20.81 17.41 16.59
C ILE A 44 19.57 17.50 15.69
N GLU A 45 19.73 18.02 14.49
CA GLU A 45 18.67 18.12 13.49
C GLU A 45 18.09 16.78 13.11
N LEU A 46 18.92 15.76 12.94
CA LEU A 46 18.45 14.40 12.63
C LEU A 46 17.75 13.77 13.84
N GLU A 47 18.20 14.06 15.05
CA GLU A 47 17.51 13.64 16.27
C GLU A 47 16.10 14.26 16.34
N TRP A 48 15.97 15.55 16.05
CA TRP A 48 14.67 16.23 16.00
C TRP A 48 13.74 15.69 14.89
N ILE A 49 14.30 15.32 13.75
CA ILE A 49 13.52 14.78 12.63
C ILE A 49 13.03 13.36 12.94
N ASN A 50 13.84 12.58 13.67
CA ASN A 50 13.51 11.20 14.03
C ASN A 50 12.61 11.08 15.27
N ASP A 51 12.41 12.16 16.03
CA ASP A 51 11.56 12.15 17.21
C ASP A 51 10.09 12.42 16.82
N ASP A 52 9.25 11.40 16.96
CA ASP A 52 7.80 11.47 16.66
C ASP A 52 7.07 12.53 17.50
N GLY A 53 7.64 12.91 18.65
CA GLY A 53 7.12 13.97 19.52
C GLY A 53 7.39 15.38 19.01
N ILE A 54 8.33 15.55 18.09
CA ILE A 54 8.78 16.84 17.56
C ILE A 54 8.28 17.05 16.14
N LYS A 55 7.38 18.01 15.95
CA LYS A 55 6.95 18.39 14.59
C LYS A 55 8.01 19.28 13.94
N SER A 56 8.99 18.67 13.32
CA SER A 56 10.00 19.36 12.51
C SER A 56 9.63 19.33 11.03
N VAL A 57 10.12 20.32 10.27
CA VAL A 57 9.99 20.35 8.82
C VAL A 57 11.40 20.21 8.23
N PRO A 58 11.81 18.98 7.84
CA PRO A 58 13.17 18.69 7.41
C PRO A 58 13.65 19.60 6.27
N GLU A 59 12.76 19.92 5.32
CA GLU A 59 13.08 20.79 4.18
C GLU A 59 13.47 22.22 4.60
N TRP A 60 12.86 22.77 5.65
CA TRP A 60 13.21 24.10 6.17
C TRP A 60 14.55 24.06 6.88
N ILE A 61 14.80 23.01 7.68
CA ILE A 61 16.08 22.84 8.39
C ILE A 61 17.21 22.67 7.38
N ALA A 62 17.00 21.86 6.34
CA ALA A 62 17.97 21.67 5.26
C ALA A 62 18.31 22.98 4.55
N ARG A 63 17.31 23.75 4.11
CA ARG A 63 17.52 25.06 3.47
C ARG A 63 18.29 26.02 4.37
N PHE A 64 17.98 25.99 5.64
CA PHE A 64 18.66 26.84 6.62
C PHE A 64 20.16 26.49 6.72
N ARG A 65 20.48 25.19 6.79
CA ARG A 65 21.85 24.70 6.81
C ARG A 65 22.60 24.98 5.51
N GLU A 66 21.93 24.87 4.36
CA GLU A 66 22.45 25.29 3.07
C GLU A 66 22.87 26.76 3.09
N GLN A 67 21.99 27.67 3.54
CA GLN A 67 22.27 29.10 3.57
C GLN A 67 23.42 29.45 4.52
N LEU A 68 23.50 28.77 5.69
CA LEU A 68 24.65 28.92 6.60
C LEU A 68 25.95 28.46 5.93
N SER A 69 25.95 27.32 5.25
CA SER A 69 27.12 26.81 4.56
C SER A 69 27.62 27.78 3.51
N VAL A 70 26.72 28.28 2.64
CA VAL A 70 27.07 29.26 1.60
C VAL A 70 27.59 30.57 2.19
N THR A 71 26.97 31.06 3.27
CA THR A 71 27.39 32.31 3.93
C THR A 71 28.75 32.16 4.56
N TYR A 72 29.04 31.07 5.26
CA TYR A 72 30.36 30.80 5.82
C TYR A 72 31.41 30.58 4.73
N ALA A 73 31.08 29.91 3.61
CA ALA A 73 31.99 29.79 2.47
C ALA A 73 32.38 31.16 1.91
N ALA A 74 31.41 32.07 1.75
CA ALA A 74 31.62 33.42 1.23
C ALA A 74 32.50 34.29 2.19
N LEU A 75 32.45 34.01 3.50
CA LEU A 75 33.29 34.64 4.49
C LEU A 75 34.65 33.95 4.68
N GLY A 76 34.97 32.92 3.93
CA GLY A 76 36.22 32.16 4.02
C GLY A 76 36.33 31.25 5.25
N MET A 77 35.24 31.03 5.96
CA MET A 77 35.15 30.21 7.17
C MET A 77 34.90 28.76 6.85
N LYS A 78 35.88 28.06 6.31
CA LYS A 78 35.75 26.69 5.76
C LYS A 78 35.23 25.66 6.77
N PRO A 79 35.73 25.55 8.01
CA PRO A 79 35.25 24.55 8.96
C PRO A 79 33.74 24.69 9.27
N GLN A 80 33.26 25.91 9.38
CA GLN A 80 31.84 26.21 9.61
C GLN A 80 30.99 25.91 8.39
N SER A 81 31.51 26.21 7.21
CA SER A 81 30.85 25.89 5.95
C SER A 81 30.71 24.37 5.76
N ASP A 82 31.79 23.63 5.95
CA ASP A 82 31.81 22.17 5.82
C ASP A 82 30.87 21.49 6.84
N TYR A 83 30.84 21.96 8.08
CA TYR A 83 29.92 21.49 9.11
C TYR A 83 28.45 21.62 8.67
N ASN A 84 28.05 22.82 8.26
CA ASN A 84 26.66 23.05 7.82
C ASN A 84 26.31 22.31 6.54
N ARG A 85 27.27 22.15 5.64
CA ARG A 85 27.09 21.37 4.41
C ARG A 85 26.87 19.89 4.72
N ASN A 86 27.62 19.31 5.64
CA ASN A 86 27.46 17.91 5.99
C ASN A 86 26.09 17.64 6.58
N ILE A 87 25.61 18.45 7.52
CA ILE A 87 24.26 18.34 8.09
C ILE A 87 23.19 18.48 6.99
N TYR A 88 23.36 19.43 6.08
CA TYR A 88 22.45 19.59 4.94
C TYR A 88 22.38 18.33 4.09
N LEU A 89 23.52 17.71 3.77
CA LEU A 89 23.57 16.47 2.98
C LEU A 89 22.93 15.29 3.73
N ASP A 90 23.20 15.17 5.04
CA ASP A 90 22.61 14.11 5.87
C ASP A 90 21.08 14.20 5.92
N ILE A 91 20.52 15.42 6.04
CA ILE A 91 19.07 15.65 6.02
C ILE A 91 18.50 15.33 4.63
N LEU A 92 19.19 15.69 3.55
CA LEU A 92 18.74 15.36 2.20
C LEU A 92 18.70 13.84 1.95
N ASP A 93 19.73 13.13 2.40
CA ASP A 93 19.79 11.68 2.26
C ASP A 93 18.66 11.01 3.07
N TYR A 94 18.43 11.47 4.29
CA TYR A 94 17.33 11.00 5.12
C TYR A 94 15.97 11.21 4.46
N THR A 95 15.67 12.44 4.03
CA THR A 95 14.38 12.76 3.37
C THR A 95 14.19 12.04 2.04
N ARG A 96 15.29 11.75 1.33
CA ARG A 96 15.24 10.97 0.08
C ARG A 96 14.89 9.52 0.34
N GLN A 97 15.50 8.90 1.35
CA GLN A 97 15.19 7.53 1.77
C GLN A 97 13.74 7.40 2.23
N ASP A 98 13.25 8.36 3.00
CA ASP A 98 11.87 8.39 3.48
C ASP A 98 10.87 8.47 2.31
N LYS A 99 11.08 9.37 1.36
CA LYS A 99 10.27 9.47 0.14
C LYS A 99 10.32 8.22 -0.74
N GLU A 100 11.46 7.55 -0.80
CA GLU A 100 11.58 6.28 -1.54
C GLU A 100 10.80 5.15 -0.86
N LEU A 101 10.88 5.05 0.47
CA LEU A 101 10.11 4.09 1.26
C LEU A 101 8.60 4.34 1.14
N GLU A 102 8.16 5.59 1.24
CA GLU A 102 6.76 5.97 1.04
C GLU A 102 6.26 5.63 -0.37
N SER A 103 7.08 5.91 -1.38
CA SER A 103 6.78 5.55 -2.78
C SER A 103 6.63 4.03 -2.96
N ARG A 104 7.51 3.24 -2.36
CA ARG A 104 7.45 1.77 -2.40
C ARG A 104 6.23 1.24 -1.64
N TYR A 105 5.93 1.81 -0.47
CA TYR A 105 4.74 1.46 0.30
C TYR A 105 3.46 1.71 -0.50
N ASN A 106 3.32 2.90 -1.08
CA ASN A 106 2.16 3.27 -1.91
C ASN A 106 2.03 2.40 -3.17
N ALA A 107 3.15 1.95 -3.75
CA ALA A 107 3.15 1.01 -4.87
C ALA A 107 2.64 -0.37 -4.45
N LEU A 108 3.11 -0.90 -3.31
CA LEU A 108 2.67 -2.18 -2.75
C LEU A 108 1.20 -2.16 -2.33
N GLU A 109 0.72 -1.05 -1.76
CA GLU A 109 -0.68 -0.88 -1.39
C GLU A 109 -1.59 -0.95 -2.61
N LYS A 110 -1.27 -0.25 -3.70
CA LYS A 110 -2.01 -0.32 -4.97
C LYS A 110 -2.00 -1.72 -5.58
N GLU A 111 -0.88 -2.42 -5.51
CA GLU A 111 -0.78 -3.80 -6.00
C GLU A 111 -1.64 -4.74 -5.18
N SER A 112 -1.65 -4.58 -3.84
CA SER A 112 -2.52 -5.34 -2.93
C SER A 112 -4.00 -5.06 -3.19
N GLU A 113 -4.41 -3.82 -3.43
CA GLU A 113 -5.78 -3.46 -3.79
C GLU A 113 -6.21 -4.10 -5.12
N ALA A 114 -5.33 -4.09 -6.11
CA ALA A 114 -5.59 -4.71 -7.42
C ALA A 114 -5.76 -6.24 -7.29
N LEU A 115 -4.91 -6.90 -6.48
CA LEU A 115 -5.03 -8.32 -6.20
C LEU A 115 -6.32 -8.68 -5.47
N ASN A 116 -6.71 -7.89 -4.47
CA ASN A 116 -7.97 -8.06 -3.75
C ASN A 116 -9.18 -7.89 -4.69
N GLY A 117 -9.14 -6.90 -5.58
CA GLY A 117 -10.17 -6.70 -6.60
C GLY A 117 -10.30 -7.89 -7.53
N LEU A 118 -9.19 -8.44 -8.01
CA LEU A 118 -9.15 -9.62 -8.86
C LEU A 118 -9.71 -10.86 -8.14
N LEU A 119 -9.35 -11.04 -6.87
CA LEU A 119 -9.86 -12.15 -6.04
C LEU A 119 -11.38 -12.09 -5.92
N VAL A 120 -11.96 -10.91 -5.69
CA VAL A 120 -13.41 -10.72 -5.62
C VAL A 120 -14.06 -11.11 -6.94
N VAL A 121 -13.51 -10.71 -8.08
CA VAL A 121 -14.03 -11.05 -9.41
C VAL A 121 -14.01 -12.58 -9.64
N VAL A 122 -12.92 -13.24 -9.25
CA VAL A 122 -12.79 -14.70 -9.36
C VAL A 122 -13.84 -15.41 -8.50
N VAL A 123 -14.04 -14.97 -7.25
CA VAL A 123 -15.05 -15.55 -6.35
C VAL A 123 -16.47 -15.40 -6.94
N ILE A 124 -16.81 -14.22 -7.45
CA ILE A 124 -18.10 -13.98 -8.12
C ILE A 124 -18.26 -14.92 -9.33
N GLY A 125 -17.22 -15.06 -10.15
CA GLY A 125 -17.21 -15.96 -11.29
C GLY A 125 -17.50 -17.42 -10.90
N ILE A 126 -16.88 -17.92 -9.84
CA ILE A 126 -17.11 -19.27 -9.31
C ILE A 126 -18.57 -19.43 -8.84
N VAL A 127 -19.10 -18.46 -8.12
CA VAL A 127 -20.51 -18.50 -7.67
C VAL A 127 -21.47 -18.58 -8.84
N VAL A 128 -21.25 -17.76 -9.88
CA VAL A 128 -22.07 -17.79 -11.11
C VAL A 128 -22.00 -19.16 -11.79
N LEU A 129 -20.82 -19.76 -11.90
CA LEU A 129 -20.66 -21.10 -12.48
C LEU A 129 -21.40 -22.16 -11.68
N ILE A 130 -21.36 -22.11 -10.35
CA ILE A 130 -22.12 -23.04 -9.49
C ILE A 130 -23.62 -22.91 -9.71
N ILE A 131 -24.13 -21.68 -9.80
CA ILE A 131 -25.56 -21.43 -10.06
C ILE A 131 -25.96 -21.96 -11.43
N LEU A 132 -25.16 -21.70 -12.46
CA LEU A 132 -25.40 -22.21 -13.80
C LEU A 132 -25.41 -23.75 -13.84
N PHE A 133 -24.42 -24.37 -13.20
CA PHE A 133 -24.35 -25.83 -13.08
C PHE A 133 -25.60 -26.41 -12.40
N TRP A 134 -26.06 -25.77 -11.31
CA TRP A 134 -27.24 -26.18 -10.59
C TRP A 134 -28.52 -26.09 -11.48
N ILE A 135 -28.66 -24.97 -12.21
CA ILE A 135 -29.79 -24.77 -13.15
C ILE A 135 -29.78 -25.83 -14.28
N LEU A 136 -28.62 -26.08 -14.88
CA LEU A 136 -28.45 -27.06 -15.94
C LEU A 136 -28.76 -28.48 -15.43
N ASN A 137 -28.25 -28.83 -14.26
CA ASN A 137 -28.50 -30.14 -13.63
C ASN A 137 -30.00 -30.32 -13.31
N LYS A 138 -30.66 -29.27 -12.79
CA LYS A 138 -32.11 -29.30 -12.55
C LYS A 138 -32.89 -29.51 -13.85
N ARG A 139 -32.52 -28.78 -14.92
CA ARG A 139 -33.14 -28.95 -16.25
C ARG A 139 -32.92 -30.35 -16.83
N TRP A 140 -31.72 -30.89 -16.61
CA TRP A 140 -31.38 -32.25 -17.09
C TRP A 140 -32.19 -33.32 -16.36
N ARG A 141 -32.31 -33.19 -15.04
CA ARG A 141 -33.15 -34.10 -14.22
C ARG A 141 -34.61 -34.07 -14.67
N VAL A 142 -35.18 -32.91 -14.90
CA VAL A 142 -36.57 -32.77 -15.36
C VAL A 142 -36.76 -33.41 -16.73
N ARG A 143 -35.85 -33.20 -17.66
CA ARG A 143 -35.91 -33.84 -18.99
C ARG A 143 -35.81 -35.36 -18.91
N ASN A 144 -34.88 -35.87 -18.13
CA ASN A 144 -34.72 -37.31 -17.95
C ASN A 144 -35.97 -37.95 -17.33
N ALA A 145 -36.59 -37.29 -16.35
CA ALA A 145 -37.85 -37.75 -15.78
C ALA A 145 -38.96 -37.83 -16.81
N LEU A 146 -39.07 -36.83 -17.68
CA LEU A 146 -40.06 -36.86 -18.81
C LEU A 146 -39.78 -37.97 -19.81
N TYR A 147 -38.50 -38.24 -20.14
CA TYR A 147 -38.14 -39.36 -21.02
C TYR A 147 -38.49 -40.72 -20.40
N ILE A 148 -38.19 -40.89 -19.10
CA ILE A 148 -38.53 -42.13 -18.38
C ILE A 148 -40.06 -42.35 -18.33
N ASP A 149 -40.85 -41.29 -18.10
CA ASP A 149 -42.30 -41.38 -18.08
C ASP A 149 -42.87 -41.75 -19.46
N LYS A 150 -42.37 -41.14 -20.52
CA LYS A 150 -42.73 -41.53 -21.90
C LYS A 150 -42.38 -42.99 -22.20
N LEU A 151 -41.20 -43.46 -21.85
CA LEU A 151 -40.78 -44.85 -22.01
C LEU A 151 -41.67 -45.81 -21.25
N LYS A 152 -42.04 -45.49 -20.01
CA LYS A 152 -42.98 -46.30 -19.21
C LYS A 152 -44.34 -46.42 -19.86
N ARG A 153 -44.90 -45.30 -20.36
CA ARG A 153 -46.19 -45.31 -21.08
C ARG A 153 -46.13 -46.14 -22.37
N THR A 154 -45.05 -46.03 -23.15
CA THR A 154 -44.87 -46.83 -24.38
C THR A 154 -44.77 -48.31 -24.04
N LEU A 155 -44.02 -48.70 -23.02
CA LEU A 155 -43.92 -50.08 -22.56
C LEU A 155 -45.26 -50.63 -22.07
N GLU A 156 -46.05 -49.81 -21.37
CA GLU A 156 -47.39 -50.23 -20.91
C GLU A 156 -48.35 -50.44 -22.06
N ILE A 157 -48.29 -49.58 -23.10
CA ILE A 157 -49.08 -49.77 -24.35
C ILE A 157 -48.62 -51.03 -25.06
N CYS A 158 -47.32 -51.25 -25.23
CA CYS A 158 -46.83 -52.49 -25.88
C CYS A 158 -47.24 -53.72 -25.08
N ARG A 159 -47.18 -53.70 -23.75
CA ARG A 159 -47.63 -54.81 -22.90
C ARG A 159 -49.13 -55.08 -23.05
N LYS A 160 -49.97 -54.04 -23.14
CA LYS A 160 -51.40 -54.17 -23.37
C LYS A 160 -51.71 -54.79 -24.78
N ILE A 161 -50.95 -54.36 -25.79
CA ILE A 161 -51.13 -54.94 -27.17
C ILE A 161 -50.67 -56.39 -27.15
N THR A 162 -49.56 -56.75 -26.54
CA THR A 162 -49.10 -58.14 -26.48
C THR A 162 -50.06 -59.04 -25.68
N ALA A 163 -50.72 -58.48 -24.67
CA ALA A 163 -51.71 -59.21 -23.89
C ALA A 163 -53.09 -59.35 -24.62
N SER A 164 -53.33 -58.46 -25.58
CA SER A 164 -54.59 -58.53 -26.39
C SER A 164 -54.48 -59.32 -27.68
N VAL A 165 -53.30 -59.78 -28.06
CA VAL A 165 -53.12 -60.73 -29.18
C VAL A 165 -53.26 -62.14 -28.63
N PRO A 166 -54.35 -62.87 -28.92
CA PRO A 166 -54.43 -64.29 -28.56
C PRO A 166 -53.34 -65.02 -29.34
N ILE A 167 -52.42 -65.63 -28.62
CA ILE A 167 -51.52 -66.61 -29.21
C ILE A 167 -52.39 -67.80 -29.58
N ASP A 168 -52.79 -67.83 -30.85
CA ASP A 168 -53.39 -69.02 -31.41
C ASP A 168 -52.28 -70.08 -31.49
N ALA A 169 -52.21 -70.88 -30.43
CA ALA A 169 -51.29 -72.01 -30.32
C ALA A 169 -52.05 -73.22 -30.91
N GLY A 170 -52.39 -73.10 -32.17
CA GLY A 170 -53.05 -74.14 -32.91
C GLY A 170 -52.48 -74.25 -34.32
N GLU A 171 -51.92 -75.39 -34.60
CA GLU A 171 -51.44 -75.89 -35.91
C GLU A 171 -49.97 -75.78 -36.23
N ILE A 172 -49.22 -76.69 -35.61
CA ILE A 172 -48.24 -77.48 -36.34
C ILE A 172 -48.41 -78.94 -35.82
N GLU A 173 -49.35 -79.67 -36.30
CA GLU A 173 -49.33 -81.11 -36.46
C GLU A 173 -49.51 -81.39 -37.96
N ASP A 174 -48.54 -82.17 -38.48
CA ASP A 174 -48.31 -82.94 -39.68
C ASP A 174 -47.17 -82.44 -40.54
#